data_103933e980d76f1c55be955b9d08c33d
#
_entry.id   103933e980d76f1c55be955b9d08c33d
#
_cell.length_a   1.000
_cell.length_b   1.000
_cell.length_c   1.000
_cell.angle_alpha   90.00
_cell.angle_beta   90.00
_cell.angle_gamma   90.00
#
_symmetry.space_group_name_H-M   'P 1'
#
loop_
_entity.id
_entity.type
_entity.pdbx_description
1 polymer ?
#
loop_
_entity_poly.entity_id
_entity_poly.type
_entity_poly.pdbx_seq_one_letter_code
_entity_poly.pdbx_strand_id
1 'polypeptide(L)'
;MANTFYSYSVYIEPSSNASICGLKDNLDSFYQRPIITDKPKITLDDNQINITFNDDYSFYIYLSNEEHVNEEAVAIANDQQADWNDIPFDKEKLKTCEKRFEVWGDDDFDMDYFNDSLFIIEQIENFTDVIIFQIQ
;
A
#
# COMPACT_ATOMS: atom_id res chain seq x y z
N MET A 1 -1.42 15.11 -12.60
CA MET A 1 -2.12 14.93 -11.33
C MET A 1 -2.30 13.47 -11.02
N ALA A 2 -1.84 13.05 -9.89
CA ALA A 2 -1.99 11.66 -9.52
C ALA A 2 -3.45 11.34 -9.25
N ASN A 3 -3.82 10.14 -9.62
CA ASN A 3 -5.12 9.60 -9.30
C ASN A 3 -5.19 9.35 -7.80
N THR A 4 -6.30 9.71 -7.17
CA THR A 4 -6.44 9.62 -5.71
C THR A 4 -7.37 8.51 -5.26
N PHE A 5 -7.83 7.65 -6.17
CA PHE A 5 -8.68 6.53 -5.78
C PHE A 5 -7.86 5.51 -4.99
N TYR A 6 -8.35 5.15 -3.82
CA TYR A 6 -7.75 4.09 -2.98
C TYR A 6 -6.28 4.34 -2.66
N SER A 7 -5.94 5.59 -2.33
CA SER A 7 -4.55 5.99 -2.08
C SER A 7 -4.14 5.72 -0.63
N TYR A 8 -3.05 4.99 -0.47
CA TYR A 8 -2.47 4.70 0.84
C TYR A 8 -0.97 4.91 0.79
N SER A 9 -0.41 5.33 1.92
CA SER A 9 1.03 5.30 2.15
C SER A 9 1.30 4.36 3.31
N VAL A 10 2.16 3.38 3.09
CA VAL A 10 2.49 2.39 4.10
C VAL A 10 3.97 2.49 4.42
N TYR A 11 4.28 3.08 5.57
CA TYR A 11 5.67 3.23 6.00
C TYR A 11 6.17 1.94 6.62
N ILE A 12 7.39 1.57 6.29
CA ILE A 12 7.99 0.28 6.65
C ILE A 12 9.13 0.52 7.61
N GLU A 13 9.03 -0.02 8.83
CA GLU A 13 10.09 0.09 9.83
C GLU A 13 11.29 -0.79 9.44
N PRO A 14 12.50 -0.43 9.87
CA PRO A 14 13.69 -1.24 9.55
C PRO A 14 13.60 -2.70 10.01
N SER A 15 12.81 -2.97 11.06
CA SER A 15 12.62 -4.32 11.57
C SER A 15 11.60 -5.14 10.80
N SER A 16 10.90 -4.51 9.84
CA SER A 16 9.84 -5.17 9.10
C SER A 16 10.38 -6.24 8.15
N ASN A 17 9.57 -7.28 7.96
CA ASN A 17 9.84 -8.31 6.95
C ASN A 17 9.23 -7.97 5.58
N ALA A 18 8.72 -6.75 5.40
CA ALA A 18 8.06 -6.34 4.17
C ALA A 18 9.04 -6.25 3.00
N SER A 19 8.61 -6.74 1.85
CA SER A 19 9.37 -6.62 0.60
C SER A 19 8.40 -6.60 -0.57
N ILE A 20 8.86 -6.08 -1.70
CA ILE A 20 7.99 -6.03 -2.89
C ILE A 20 7.74 -7.44 -3.44
N CYS A 21 8.76 -8.30 -3.39
CA CYS A 21 8.60 -9.69 -3.83
C CYS A 21 7.65 -10.45 -2.91
N GLY A 22 7.79 -10.24 -1.59
CA GLY A 22 6.90 -10.86 -0.61
C GLY A 22 5.46 -10.40 -0.79
N LEU A 23 5.25 -9.13 -1.10
CA LEU A 23 3.91 -8.62 -1.36
C LEU A 23 3.32 -9.25 -2.61
N LYS A 24 4.10 -9.39 -3.69
CA LYS A 24 3.64 -10.07 -4.88
C LYS A 24 3.20 -11.50 -4.57
N ASP A 25 3.99 -12.22 -3.78
CA ASP A 25 3.65 -13.58 -3.39
C ASP A 25 2.34 -13.62 -2.60
N ASN A 26 2.16 -12.69 -1.68
CA ASN A 26 0.92 -12.61 -0.89
C ASN A 26 -0.29 -12.34 -1.78
N LEU A 27 -0.14 -11.44 -2.73
CA LEU A 27 -1.23 -11.10 -3.65
C LEU A 27 -1.55 -12.27 -4.58
N ASP A 28 -0.52 -12.93 -5.12
CA ASP A 28 -0.72 -14.11 -5.96
C ASP A 28 -1.49 -15.19 -5.20
N SER A 29 -1.07 -15.47 -3.97
CA SER A 29 -1.72 -16.49 -3.14
C SER A 29 -3.17 -16.13 -2.85
N PHE A 30 -3.43 -14.87 -2.56
CA PHE A 30 -4.79 -14.42 -2.28
C PHE A 30 -5.70 -14.63 -3.49
N TYR A 31 -5.27 -14.15 -4.67
CA TYR A 31 -6.12 -14.15 -5.85
C TYR A 31 -6.20 -15.50 -6.55
N GLN A 32 -5.30 -16.44 -6.24
CA GLN A 32 -5.36 -17.80 -6.79
C GLN A 32 -6.35 -18.69 -6.06
N ARG A 33 -6.91 -18.25 -4.95
CA ARG A 33 -7.88 -19.06 -4.20
C ARG A 33 -9.09 -19.38 -5.07
N PRO A 34 -9.60 -20.62 -5.01
CA PRO A 34 -10.73 -21.03 -5.88
C PRO A 34 -11.99 -20.19 -5.72
N ILE A 35 -12.21 -19.61 -4.54
CA ILE A 35 -13.39 -18.78 -4.29
C ILE A 35 -13.37 -17.47 -5.10
N ILE A 36 -12.20 -17.05 -5.55
CA ILE A 36 -12.07 -15.82 -6.33
C ILE A 36 -12.29 -16.17 -7.79
N THR A 37 -13.35 -15.65 -8.38
CA THR A 37 -13.71 -15.93 -9.77
C THR A 37 -13.13 -14.93 -10.75
N ASP A 38 -12.97 -13.69 -10.34
CA ASP A 38 -12.42 -12.63 -11.19
C ASP A 38 -10.95 -12.41 -10.81
N LYS A 39 -10.06 -13.16 -11.50
CA LYS A 39 -8.65 -13.15 -11.16
C LYS A 39 -7.92 -12.11 -12.00
N PRO A 40 -7.24 -11.17 -11.34
CA PRO A 40 -6.45 -10.16 -12.06
C PRO A 40 -5.13 -10.75 -12.54
N LYS A 41 -4.53 -10.03 -13.48
CA LYS A 41 -3.13 -10.25 -13.87
C LYS A 41 -2.26 -9.41 -12.95
N ILE A 42 -1.33 -10.05 -12.25
CA ILE A 42 -0.45 -9.37 -11.30
C ILE A 42 0.98 -9.46 -11.84
N THR A 43 1.58 -8.30 -12.06
CA THR A 43 2.95 -8.23 -12.59
C THR A 43 3.83 -7.43 -11.64
N LEU A 44 5.11 -7.77 -11.61
CA LEU A 44 6.12 -7.04 -10.86
C LEU A 44 7.21 -6.62 -11.83
N ASP A 45 7.47 -5.31 -11.88
CA ASP A 45 8.53 -4.74 -12.70
C ASP A 45 9.31 -3.76 -11.82
N ASP A 46 10.58 -4.07 -11.58
CA ASP A 46 11.43 -3.34 -10.65
C ASP A 46 10.77 -3.28 -9.26
N ASN A 47 10.35 -2.10 -8.84
CA ASN A 47 9.75 -1.90 -7.52
C ASN A 47 8.25 -1.62 -7.60
N GLN A 48 7.61 -1.94 -8.73
CA GLN A 48 6.19 -1.66 -8.91
C GLN A 48 5.40 -2.91 -9.25
N ILE A 49 4.30 -3.11 -8.51
CA ILE A 49 3.32 -4.17 -8.79
C ILE A 49 2.13 -3.52 -9.47
N ASN A 50 1.70 -4.12 -10.58
CA ASN A 50 0.45 -3.73 -11.25
C ASN A 50 -0.54 -4.89 -11.12
N ILE A 51 -1.75 -4.59 -10.68
CA ILE A 51 -2.84 -5.57 -10.54
C ILE A 51 -3.94 -5.14 -11.52
N THR A 52 -4.07 -5.87 -12.63
CA THR A 52 -4.98 -5.48 -13.72
C THR A 52 -6.10 -6.50 -13.88
N PHE A 53 -7.33 -6.03 -13.78
CA PHE A 53 -8.52 -6.85 -13.93
C PHE A 53 -8.98 -6.90 -15.39
N ASN A 54 -9.92 -7.78 -15.70
CA ASN A 54 -10.32 -8.07 -17.08
C ASN A 54 -10.89 -6.86 -17.84
N ASP A 55 -11.45 -5.91 -17.13
CA ASP A 55 -11.99 -4.68 -17.73
C ASP A 55 -10.96 -3.54 -17.75
N ASP A 56 -9.69 -3.88 -17.64
CA ASP A 56 -8.55 -2.95 -17.67
C ASP A 56 -8.46 -2.03 -16.45
N TYR A 57 -9.22 -2.30 -15.41
CA TYR A 57 -9.06 -1.58 -14.16
C TYR A 57 -7.76 -2.04 -13.48
N SER A 58 -6.96 -1.10 -12.97
CA SER A 58 -5.68 -1.44 -12.34
C SER A 58 -5.49 -0.76 -11.01
N PHE A 59 -4.83 -1.50 -10.11
CA PHE A 59 -4.20 -0.95 -8.92
C PHE A 59 -2.69 -0.96 -9.11
N TYR A 60 -2.02 -0.04 -8.45
CA TYR A 60 -0.57 0.12 -8.54
C TYR A 60 0.01 0.18 -7.14
N ILE A 61 1.12 -0.53 -6.92
CA ILE A 61 1.84 -0.48 -5.65
C ILE A 61 3.31 -0.28 -5.96
N TYR A 62 3.87 0.81 -5.47
CA TYR A 62 5.27 1.15 -5.70
C TYR A 62 6.03 1.13 -4.38
N LEU A 63 7.17 0.44 -4.34
CA LEU A 63 8.05 0.46 -3.16
C LEU A 63 9.09 1.55 -3.37
N SER A 64 9.01 2.60 -2.55
CA SER A 64 9.96 3.70 -2.59
C SER A 64 10.93 3.60 -1.41
N ASN A 65 12.22 3.75 -1.68
CA ASN A 65 13.27 3.85 -0.67
C ASN A 65 14.10 5.11 -0.85
N GLU A 66 13.53 6.10 -1.50
CA GLU A 66 14.21 7.36 -1.77
C GLU A 66 14.31 8.19 -0.48
N GLU A 67 15.24 9.13 -0.47
CA GLU A 67 15.55 9.95 0.70
C GLU A 67 14.32 10.70 1.23
N HIS A 68 13.46 11.16 0.33
CA HIS A 68 12.28 11.92 0.72
C HIS A 68 11.29 11.10 1.56
N VAL A 69 11.34 9.77 1.49
CA VAL A 69 10.43 8.91 2.27
C VAL A 69 10.67 9.13 3.77
N ASN A 70 11.93 9.09 4.20
CA ASN A 70 12.23 9.33 5.60
C ASN A 70 11.94 10.77 6.00
N GLU A 71 12.23 11.73 5.13
CA GLU A 71 11.93 13.14 5.41
C GLU A 71 10.44 13.36 5.65
N GLU A 72 9.59 12.74 4.83
CA GLU A 72 8.15 12.84 4.98
C GLU A 72 7.67 12.11 6.24
N ALA A 73 8.25 10.96 6.55
CA ALA A 73 7.92 10.22 7.75
C ALA A 73 8.21 11.05 9.02
N VAL A 74 9.36 11.70 9.05
CA VAL A 74 9.74 12.57 10.17
C VAL A 74 8.79 13.76 10.26
N ALA A 75 8.43 14.36 9.12
CA ALA A 75 7.51 15.49 9.10
C ALA A 75 6.14 15.11 9.65
N ILE A 76 5.62 13.96 9.26
CA ILE A 76 4.33 13.47 9.77
C ILE A 76 4.42 13.23 11.28
N ALA A 77 5.49 12.60 11.74
CA ALA A 77 5.66 12.28 13.15
C ALA A 77 5.76 13.53 14.01
N ASN A 78 6.31 14.61 13.46
CA ASN A 78 6.49 15.86 14.19
C ASN A 78 5.28 16.79 14.08
N ASP A 79 4.31 16.49 13.26
CA ASP A 79 3.11 17.33 13.08
C ASP A 79 2.14 17.05 14.20
N GLN A 80 2.11 17.96 15.18
CA GLN A 80 1.29 17.80 16.36
C GLN A 80 -0.20 18.04 16.08
N GLN A 81 -0.53 18.59 14.92
CA GLN A 81 -1.92 18.84 14.54
C GLN A 81 -2.48 17.71 13.66
N ALA A 82 -1.62 16.85 13.17
CA ALA A 82 -2.04 15.81 12.28
C ALA A 82 -2.65 14.65 13.05
N ASP A 83 -3.93 14.52 12.91
CA ASP A 83 -4.67 13.38 13.41
C ASP A 83 -5.09 12.58 12.16
N TRP A 84 -4.10 12.05 11.48
CA TRP A 84 -4.23 11.49 10.14
C TRP A 84 -5.24 10.36 10.06
N ASN A 85 -5.23 9.53 11.09
CA ASN A 85 -6.20 8.47 11.25
C ASN A 85 -6.64 8.54 12.70
N ASP A 86 -7.83 8.21 13.00
CA ASP A 86 -8.28 8.12 14.40
C ASP A 86 -7.57 6.99 15.13
N ILE A 87 -6.63 6.33 14.47
CA ILE A 87 -5.88 5.21 15.02
C ILE A 87 -4.52 5.73 15.49
N PRO A 88 -4.18 5.53 16.78
CA PRO A 88 -2.87 5.93 17.29
C PRO A 88 -1.74 5.16 16.61
N PHE A 89 -0.65 5.83 16.36
CA PHE A 89 0.56 5.19 15.86
C PHE A 89 1.76 5.68 16.66
N ASP A 90 2.85 4.91 16.60
CA ASP A 90 4.07 5.23 17.34
C ASP A 90 4.92 6.18 16.52
N LYS A 91 4.97 7.43 16.94
CA LYS A 91 5.69 8.49 16.21
C LYS A 91 7.18 8.22 16.16
N GLU A 92 7.75 7.64 17.21
CA GLU A 92 9.18 7.35 17.21
C GLU A 92 9.54 6.24 16.24
N LYS A 93 8.67 5.25 16.10
CA LYS A 93 8.87 4.20 15.09
C LYS A 93 8.71 4.77 13.68
N LEU A 94 7.75 5.65 13.48
CA LEU A 94 7.55 6.28 12.17
C LEU A 94 8.81 7.02 11.71
N LYS A 95 9.48 7.71 12.62
CA LYS A 95 10.71 8.46 12.28
C LYS A 95 11.84 7.57 11.78
N THR A 96 11.80 6.27 12.06
CA THR A 96 12.84 5.34 11.63
C THR A 96 12.60 4.79 10.23
N CYS A 97 11.43 5.04 9.64
CA CYS A 97 11.04 4.44 8.37
C CYS A 97 11.79 5.08 7.21
N GLU A 98 12.41 4.27 6.37
CA GLU A 98 13.17 4.72 5.20
C GLU A 98 12.58 4.20 3.91
N LYS A 99 11.54 3.37 4.00
CA LYS A 99 10.85 2.79 2.86
C LYS A 99 9.35 2.93 3.05
N ARG A 100 8.63 2.97 1.94
CA ARG A 100 7.17 2.92 2.01
C ARG A 100 6.60 2.29 0.74
N PHE A 101 5.46 1.63 0.89
CA PHE A 101 4.63 1.29 -0.26
C PHE A 101 3.71 2.47 -0.53
N GLU A 102 3.59 2.81 -1.80
CA GLU A 102 2.61 3.79 -2.26
C GLU A 102 1.58 3.03 -3.08
N VAL A 103 0.33 3.09 -2.65
CA VAL A 103 -0.77 2.32 -3.25
C VAL A 103 -1.79 3.29 -3.83
N TRP A 104 -2.23 3.03 -5.06
CA TRP A 104 -3.32 3.81 -5.66
C TRP A 104 -4.03 2.97 -6.72
N GLY A 105 -5.23 3.42 -7.10
CA GLY A 105 -6.02 2.76 -8.13
C GLY A 105 -6.49 3.73 -9.20
N ASP A 106 -6.95 3.19 -10.30
CA ASP A 106 -7.61 3.97 -11.35
C ASP A 106 -8.94 4.52 -10.83
N ASP A 107 -9.54 5.43 -11.57
CA ASP A 107 -10.85 5.98 -11.21
C ASP A 107 -11.88 4.87 -11.07
N ASP A 108 -12.69 4.95 -10.02
CA ASP A 108 -13.68 3.91 -9.70
C ASP A 108 -14.91 4.57 -9.07
N PHE A 109 -15.63 5.35 -9.87
CA PHE A 109 -16.76 6.13 -9.38
C PHE A 109 -17.92 5.26 -8.89
N ASP A 110 -18.06 4.06 -9.45
CA ASP A 110 -19.09 3.11 -9.04
C ASP A 110 -18.68 2.21 -7.88
N MET A 111 -17.44 2.34 -7.42
CA MET A 111 -16.87 1.57 -6.31
C MET A 111 -16.87 0.05 -6.57
N ASP A 112 -16.75 -0.35 -7.82
CA ASP A 112 -16.73 -1.76 -8.20
C ASP A 112 -15.52 -2.50 -7.61
N TYR A 113 -14.43 -1.79 -7.34
CA TYR A 113 -13.17 -2.36 -6.84
C TYR A 113 -12.87 -1.98 -5.40
N PHE A 114 -13.86 -1.47 -4.69
CA PHE A 114 -13.67 -1.08 -3.28
C PHE A 114 -13.19 -2.27 -2.45
N ASN A 115 -13.82 -3.44 -2.60
CA ASN A 115 -13.43 -4.63 -1.85
C ASN A 115 -12.00 -5.06 -2.17
N ASP A 116 -11.61 -4.97 -3.45
CA ASP A 116 -10.25 -5.32 -3.85
C ASP A 116 -9.23 -4.39 -3.20
N SER A 117 -9.55 -3.11 -3.03
CA SER A 117 -8.66 -2.19 -2.34
C SER A 117 -8.42 -2.64 -0.90
N LEU A 118 -9.45 -3.13 -0.22
CA LEU A 118 -9.33 -3.65 1.14
C LEU A 118 -8.51 -4.94 1.17
N PHE A 119 -8.71 -5.83 0.19
CA PHE A 119 -7.93 -7.07 0.12
C PHE A 119 -6.44 -6.78 -0.06
N ILE A 120 -6.11 -5.79 -0.90
CA ILE A 120 -4.71 -5.40 -1.11
C ILE A 120 -4.08 -4.92 0.20
N ILE A 121 -4.78 -4.07 0.92
CA ILE A 121 -4.28 -3.56 2.20
C ILE A 121 -4.12 -4.70 3.21
N GLU A 122 -5.05 -5.66 3.24
CA GLU A 122 -4.91 -6.83 4.11
C GLU A 122 -3.63 -7.61 3.82
N GLN A 123 -3.26 -7.75 2.55
CA GLN A 123 -2.03 -8.45 2.20
C GLN A 123 -0.79 -7.69 2.68
N ILE A 124 -0.84 -6.37 2.67
CA ILE A 124 0.23 -5.54 3.21
C ILE A 124 0.29 -5.66 4.73
N GLU A 125 -0.86 -5.73 5.39
CA GLU A 125 -0.94 -5.86 6.84
C GLU A 125 -0.38 -7.19 7.36
N ASN A 126 -0.19 -8.17 6.47
CA ASN A 126 0.44 -9.43 6.86
C ASN A 126 1.93 -9.27 7.18
N PHE A 127 2.56 -8.19 6.75
CA PHE A 127 3.93 -7.89 7.14
C PHE A 127 3.99 -7.33 8.55
N THR A 128 5.14 -7.51 9.21
CA THR A 128 5.36 -6.95 10.53
C THR A 128 5.80 -5.49 10.43
N ASP A 129 5.50 -4.71 11.45
CA ASP A 129 6.08 -3.38 11.66
C ASP A 129 5.88 -2.44 10.46
N VAL A 130 4.65 -2.32 10.02
CA VAL A 130 4.24 -1.36 9.00
C VAL A 130 3.23 -0.38 9.59
N ILE A 131 3.24 0.86 9.11
CA ILE A 131 2.33 1.91 9.56
C ILE A 131 1.57 2.42 8.34
N ILE A 132 0.25 2.27 8.36
CA ILE A 132 -0.60 2.52 7.19
C ILE A 132 -1.36 3.82 7.36
N PHE A 133 -1.26 4.69 6.35
CA PHE A 133 -2.05 5.91 6.26
C PHE A 133 -2.91 5.87 5.01
N GLN A 134 -4.20 6.14 5.17
CA GLN A 134 -5.08 6.34 4.03
C GLN A 134 -5.00 7.82 3.64
N ILE A 135 -4.61 8.07 2.39
CA ILE A 135 -4.43 9.44 1.90
C ILE A 135 -5.77 10.04 1.47
N GLN A 136 -6.66 9.18 1.01
CA GLN A 136 -7.91 9.66 0.43
C GLN A 136 -9.09 8.96 1.06
#